data_fc08497fc774db64e64af690fb608740
#
_entry.id   fc08497fc774db64e64af690fb608740
#
_cell.length_a   1.000
_cell.length_b   1.000
_cell.length_c   1.000
_cell.angle_alpha   90.00
_cell.angle_beta   90.00
_cell.angle_gamma   90.00
#
_symmetry.space_group_name_H-M   'P 1'
#
loop_
_entity.id
_entity.type
_entity.pdbx_description
1 polymer ?
#
loop_
_entity_poly.entity_id
_entity_poly.type
_entity_poly.pdbx_seq_one_letter_code
_entity_poly.pdbx_strand_id
1 'polypeptide(L)'
;MAEDTPKKIEDNNAVGLGVDIVDLSRMKEIIERTPNFVEHTFSTDEINYCNKSKRNIEHYATHFAAKEAVLKALGCGFAEGISPKDIEVVHDEKGKPSVVLSGRALELSKEQGVKDIPISLSFSNTEAVGFAIALTEESSFPSEVLRKNIDPMAELKKQFKEAKKILDEQN
;
A
#
# COMPACT_ATOMS: atom_id res chain seq x y z
N MET A 1 -42.89 -3.67 -18.89
CA MET A 1 -41.96 -3.53 -17.76
C MET A 1 -40.57 -3.76 -18.30
N ALA A 2 -39.77 -2.71 -18.41
CA ALA A 2 -38.38 -2.83 -18.82
C ALA A 2 -37.58 -3.36 -17.64
N GLU A 3 -36.93 -4.50 -17.80
CA GLU A 3 -35.99 -5.03 -16.81
C GLU A 3 -34.80 -4.06 -16.72
N ASP A 4 -34.71 -3.41 -15.59
CA ASP A 4 -33.56 -2.57 -15.22
C ASP A 4 -32.40 -3.50 -14.83
N THR A 5 -31.68 -3.97 -15.85
CA THR A 5 -30.49 -4.79 -15.65
C THR A 5 -29.41 -3.87 -15.05
N PRO A 6 -28.83 -4.20 -13.88
CA PRO A 6 -27.79 -3.36 -13.29
C PRO A 6 -26.62 -3.22 -14.25
N LYS A 7 -26.36 -1.99 -14.67
CA LYS A 7 -25.28 -1.66 -15.58
C LYS A 7 -23.97 -1.68 -14.80
N LYS A 8 -23.04 -2.57 -15.14
CA LYS A 8 -21.68 -2.53 -14.61
C LYS A 8 -21.09 -1.17 -14.98
N ILE A 9 -20.61 -0.44 -13.99
CA ILE A 9 -19.85 0.79 -14.22
C ILE A 9 -18.51 0.35 -14.82
N GLU A 10 -18.35 0.51 -16.11
CA GLU A 10 -17.07 0.32 -16.79
C GLU A 10 -16.29 1.61 -16.62
N ASP A 11 -15.41 1.62 -15.62
CA ASP A 11 -14.53 2.74 -15.37
C ASP A 11 -13.29 2.59 -16.25
N ASN A 12 -13.25 3.33 -17.34
CA ASN A 12 -12.10 3.37 -18.24
C ASN A 12 -10.90 4.16 -17.66
N ASN A 13 -11.06 4.77 -16.49
CA ASN A 13 -10.02 5.50 -15.76
C ASN A 13 -9.59 4.74 -14.50
N ALA A 14 -9.32 3.45 -14.63
CA ALA A 14 -9.08 2.57 -13.50
C ALA A 14 -7.85 2.98 -12.69
N VAL A 15 -8.08 3.74 -11.64
CA VAL A 15 -7.17 3.78 -10.50
C VAL A 15 -7.30 2.42 -9.81
N GLY A 16 -6.26 1.61 -9.86
CA GLY A 16 -6.22 0.37 -9.10
C GLY A 16 -6.04 0.67 -7.62
N LEU A 17 -6.90 0.10 -6.79
CA LEU A 17 -6.84 0.25 -5.33
C LEU A 17 -6.60 -1.10 -4.68
N GLY A 18 -5.64 -1.17 -3.77
CA GLY A 18 -5.33 -2.37 -3.02
C GLY A 18 -5.13 -2.11 -1.54
N VAL A 19 -5.69 -2.98 -0.73
CA VAL A 19 -5.46 -3.03 0.72
C VAL A 19 -5.29 -4.48 1.14
N ASP A 20 -4.39 -4.69 2.10
CA ASP A 20 -4.20 -5.99 2.74
C ASP A 20 -3.93 -5.84 4.23
N ILE A 21 -4.38 -6.83 5.00
CA ILE A 21 -4.23 -6.90 6.46
C ILE A 21 -3.58 -8.23 6.81
N VAL A 22 -2.53 -8.19 7.63
CA VAL A 22 -1.77 -9.35 8.07
C VAL A 22 -1.76 -9.43 9.59
N ASP A 23 -2.25 -10.53 10.15
CA ASP A 23 -2.15 -10.83 11.56
C ASP A 23 -0.70 -11.13 11.95
N LEU A 24 -0.19 -10.46 12.99
CA LEU A 24 1.21 -10.57 13.41
C LEU A 24 1.53 -11.94 14.01
N SER A 25 0.58 -12.56 14.71
CA SER A 25 0.76 -13.88 15.28
C SER A 25 0.88 -14.94 14.19
N ARG A 26 0.06 -14.82 13.14
CA ARG A 26 0.13 -15.67 11.95
C ARG A 26 1.42 -15.48 11.19
N MET A 27 1.88 -14.23 10.99
CA MET A 27 3.16 -13.95 10.33
C MET A 27 4.31 -14.60 11.09
N LYS A 28 4.34 -14.45 12.42
CA LYS A 28 5.33 -15.10 13.28
C LYS A 28 5.31 -16.62 13.11
N GLU A 29 4.15 -17.24 13.17
CA GLU A 29 3.99 -18.68 13.01
C GLU A 29 4.49 -19.17 11.64
N ILE A 30 4.18 -18.45 10.56
CA ILE A 30 4.65 -18.78 9.20
C ILE A 30 6.18 -18.71 9.14
N ILE A 31 6.79 -17.66 9.66
CA ILE A 31 8.27 -17.50 9.67
C ILE A 31 8.93 -18.62 10.46
N GLU A 32 8.36 -19.02 11.60
CA GLU A 32 8.94 -20.07 12.46
C GLU A 32 8.76 -21.48 11.90
N ARG A 33 7.65 -21.75 11.20
CA ARG A 33 7.26 -23.11 10.78
C ARG A 33 7.48 -23.42 9.30
N THR A 34 7.65 -22.41 8.46
CA THR A 34 7.80 -22.61 7.01
C THR A 34 9.25 -22.35 6.60
N PRO A 35 10.03 -23.41 6.36
CA PRO A 35 11.41 -23.25 5.89
C PRO A 35 11.47 -22.38 4.62
N ASN A 36 12.44 -21.48 4.57
CA ASN A 36 12.72 -20.62 3.42
C ASN A 36 11.57 -19.64 3.04
N PHE A 37 10.52 -19.49 3.87
CA PHE A 37 9.45 -18.52 3.59
C PHE A 37 10.02 -17.11 3.41
N VAL A 38 10.90 -16.69 4.32
CA VAL A 38 11.51 -15.36 4.29
C VAL A 38 12.34 -15.18 3.00
N GLU A 39 13.21 -16.14 2.69
CA GLU A 39 14.07 -16.08 1.51
C GLU A 39 13.29 -16.16 0.19
N HIS A 40 12.14 -16.84 0.16
CA HIS A 40 11.30 -16.90 -1.05
C HIS A 40 10.44 -15.66 -1.24
N THR A 41 10.06 -14.99 -0.14
CA THR A 41 9.09 -13.89 -0.17
C THR A 41 9.75 -12.51 -0.27
N PHE A 42 10.89 -12.33 0.41
CA PHE A 42 11.52 -11.02 0.55
C PHE A 42 12.87 -10.96 -0.17
N SER A 43 13.26 -9.77 -0.65
CA SER A 43 14.59 -9.53 -1.16
C SER A 43 15.62 -9.51 -0.04
N THR A 44 16.91 -9.61 -0.38
CA THR A 44 18.00 -9.51 0.60
C THR A 44 17.96 -8.17 1.35
N ASP A 45 17.60 -7.08 0.66
CA ASP A 45 17.54 -5.74 1.26
C ASP A 45 16.34 -5.59 2.19
N GLU A 46 15.18 -6.16 1.84
CA GLU A 46 14.04 -6.24 2.75
C GLU A 46 14.36 -7.06 4.00
N ILE A 47 15.01 -8.22 3.85
CA ILE A 47 15.44 -9.07 4.98
C ILE A 47 16.38 -8.28 5.89
N ASN A 48 17.38 -7.62 5.32
CA ASN A 48 18.32 -6.80 6.08
C ASN A 48 17.61 -5.65 6.82
N TYR A 49 16.64 -4.99 6.16
CA TYR A 49 15.85 -3.93 6.77
C TYR A 49 15.01 -4.44 7.95
N CYS A 50 14.25 -5.50 7.75
CA CYS A 50 13.38 -6.07 8.78
C CYS A 50 14.18 -6.55 10.00
N ASN A 51 15.33 -7.18 9.78
CA ASN A 51 16.15 -7.74 10.86
C ASN A 51 16.93 -6.70 11.68
N LYS A 52 17.05 -5.45 11.22
CA LYS A 52 17.66 -4.36 12.01
C LYS A 52 16.82 -3.95 13.21
N SER A 53 15.53 -4.23 13.20
CA SER A 53 14.59 -3.82 14.22
C SER A 53 14.28 -4.96 15.21
N LYS A 54 14.04 -4.61 16.49
CA LYS A 54 13.44 -5.54 17.45
C LYS A 54 11.98 -5.90 17.10
N ARG A 55 11.35 -5.12 16.23
CA ARG A 55 9.99 -5.34 15.70
C ARG A 55 10.06 -5.99 14.32
N ASN A 56 10.89 -7.01 14.16
CA ASN A 56 11.08 -7.65 12.86
C ASN A 56 9.80 -8.29 12.31
N ILE A 57 8.96 -8.88 13.16
CA ILE A 57 7.68 -9.48 12.74
C ILE A 57 6.75 -8.42 12.17
N GLU A 58 6.63 -7.27 12.81
CA GLU A 58 5.80 -6.15 12.31
C GLU A 58 6.33 -5.64 10.96
N HIS A 59 7.64 -5.54 10.79
CA HIS A 59 8.24 -5.15 9.51
C HIS A 59 8.00 -6.20 8.41
N TYR A 60 8.20 -7.49 8.68
CA TYR A 60 7.87 -8.54 7.72
C TYR A 60 6.38 -8.53 7.37
N ALA A 61 5.52 -8.36 8.35
CA ALA A 61 4.08 -8.31 8.12
C ALA A 61 3.65 -7.08 7.29
N THR A 62 4.22 -5.89 7.55
CA THR A 62 3.91 -4.69 6.74
C THR A 62 4.44 -4.82 5.31
N HIS A 63 5.64 -5.37 5.11
CA HIS A 63 6.18 -5.61 3.77
C HIS A 63 5.33 -6.63 3.00
N PHE A 64 4.90 -7.71 3.67
CA PHE A 64 4.02 -8.70 3.05
C PHE A 64 2.68 -8.08 2.67
N ALA A 65 2.04 -7.34 3.59
CA ALA A 65 0.80 -6.62 3.33
C ALA A 65 0.94 -5.61 2.17
N ALA A 66 2.10 -4.94 2.05
CA ALA A 66 2.39 -4.05 0.93
C ALA A 66 2.42 -4.79 -0.41
N LYS A 67 3.10 -5.95 -0.47
CA LYS A 67 3.17 -6.77 -1.69
C LYS A 67 1.78 -7.22 -2.14
N GLU A 68 0.97 -7.73 -1.21
CA GLU A 68 -0.42 -8.12 -1.47
C GLU A 68 -1.29 -6.92 -1.89
N ALA A 69 -1.13 -5.77 -1.24
CA ALA A 69 -1.86 -4.56 -1.62
C ALA A 69 -1.50 -4.10 -3.04
N VAL A 70 -0.21 -4.16 -3.42
CA VAL A 70 0.22 -3.84 -4.79
C VAL A 70 -0.39 -4.79 -5.81
N LEU A 71 -0.42 -6.11 -5.55
CA LEU A 71 -1.06 -7.08 -6.43
C LEU A 71 -2.56 -6.80 -6.61
N LYS A 72 -3.26 -6.48 -5.52
CA LYS A 72 -4.67 -6.09 -5.56
C LYS A 72 -4.89 -4.80 -6.35
N ALA A 73 -4.00 -3.82 -6.20
CA ALA A 73 -4.06 -2.58 -6.98
C ALA A 73 -3.82 -2.82 -8.48
N LEU A 74 -2.98 -3.81 -8.84
CA LEU A 74 -2.77 -4.24 -10.23
C LEU A 74 -3.86 -5.21 -10.72
N GLY A 75 -4.82 -5.58 -9.86
CA GLY A 75 -5.91 -6.49 -10.22
C GLY A 75 -5.44 -7.92 -10.49
N CYS A 76 -4.32 -8.34 -9.89
CA CYS A 76 -3.70 -9.65 -10.11
C CYS A 76 -3.36 -10.34 -8.79
N GLY A 77 -2.84 -11.54 -8.88
CA GLY A 77 -2.34 -12.32 -7.75
C GLY A 77 -1.01 -13.02 -8.08
N PHE A 78 -0.35 -13.62 -7.11
CA PHE A 78 0.88 -14.38 -7.34
C PHE A 78 0.70 -15.57 -8.31
N ALA A 79 -0.54 -16.02 -8.54
CA ALA A 79 -0.83 -17.12 -9.46
C ALA A 79 -0.58 -16.80 -10.94
N GLU A 80 -0.36 -15.51 -11.30
CA GLU A 80 -0.14 -15.05 -12.67
C GLU A 80 1.35 -15.03 -13.07
N GLY A 81 2.17 -15.84 -12.41
CA GLY A 81 3.60 -15.91 -12.66
C GLY A 81 4.41 -14.80 -12.02
N ILE A 82 3.80 -14.03 -11.13
CA ILE A 82 4.45 -12.96 -10.36
C ILE A 82 5.11 -13.59 -9.14
N SER A 83 6.40 -13.36 -8.98
CA SER A 83 7.12 -13.70 -7.76
C SER A 83 6.87 -12.65 -6.68
N PRO A 84 6.76 -13.03 -5.38
CA PRO A 84 6.75 -12.05 -4.31
C PRO A 84 7.94 -11.08 -4.32
N LYS A 85 9.08 -11.50 -4.85
CA LYS A 85 10.28 -10.67 -5.02
C LYS A 85 10.22 -9.68 -6.18
N ASP A 86 9.26 -9.84 -7.09
CA ASP A 86 9.04 -8.88 -8.17
C ASP A 86 8.47 -7.54 -7.64
N ILE A 87 8.04 -7.52 -6.38
CA ILE A 87 7.57 -6.34 -5.67
C ILE A 87 8.44 -6.13 -4.44
N GLU A 88 9.40 -5.22 -4.50
CA GLU A 88 10.30 -4.92 -3.40
C GLU A 88 9.86 -3.65 -2.66
N VAL A 89 9.76 -3.72 -1.34
CA VAL A 89 9.48 -2.55 -0.48
C VAL A 89 10.81 -1.94 -0.06
N VAL A 90 11.01 -0.68 -0.40
CA VAL A 90 12.20 0.09 -0.05
C VAL A 90 11.83 1.29 0.80
N HIS A 91 12.78 1.80 1.58
CA HIS A 91 12.58 2.96 2.45
C HIS A 91 13.64 4.02 2.16
N ASP A 92 13.23 5.28 2.11
CA ASP A 92 14.18 6.38 2.03
C ASP A 92 14.86 6.64 3.40
N GLU A 93 15.80 7.59 3.44
CA GLU A 93 16.53 7.98 4.65
C GLU A 93 15.60 8.49 5.78
N LYS A 94 14.40 8.94 5.45
CA LYS A 94 13.39 9.42 6.40
C LYS A 94 12.39 8.33 6.81
N GLY A 95 12.58 7.10 6.28
CA GLY A 95 11.71 5.95 6.54
C GLY A 95 10.42 5.94 5.72
N LYS A 96 10.28 6.78 4.68
CA LYS A 96 9.12 6.75 3.80
C LYS A 96 9.19 5.50 2.92
N PRO A 97 8.13 4.64 2.92
CA PRO A 97 8.09 3.46 2.09
C PRO A 97 7.77 3.80 0.63
N SER A 98 8.32 3.03 -0.28
CA SER A 98 7.98 2.98 -1.70
C SER A 98 8.17 1.56 -2.23
N VAL A 99 7.70 1.28 -3.45
CA VAL A 99 7.86 -0.01 -4.09
C VAL A 99 8.72 0.09 -5.34
N VAL A 100 9.52 -0.93 -5.56
CA VAL A 100 10.26 -1.17 -6.80
C VAL A 100 9.69 -2.43 -7.43
N LEU A 101 9.26 -2.32 -8.69
CA LEU A 101 8.77 -3.47 -9.45
C LEU A 101 9.85 -4.03 -10.36
N SER A 102 9.88 -5.35 -10.49
CA SER A 102 10.74 -6.10 -11.42
C SER A 102 9.94 -7.25 -12.05
N GLY A 103 10.60 -8.01 -12.94
CA GLY A 103 10.03 -9.22 -13.51
C GLY A 103 8.61 -9.02 -14.06
N ARG A 104 7.76 -10.00 -13.81
CA ARG A 104 6.38 -10.01 -14.33
C ARG A 104 5.50 -8.90 -13.74
N ALA A 105 5.73 -8.48 -12.49
CA ALA A 105 4.99 -7.37 -11.89
C ALA A 105 5.24 -6.05 -12.65
N LEU A 106 6.49 -5.79 -13.05
CA LEU A 106 6.85 -4.63 -13.85
C LEU A 106 6.24 -4.69 -15.26
N GLU A 107 6.26 -5.85 -15.90
CA GLU A 107 5.64 -6.03 -17.23
C GLU A 107 4.14 -5.71 -17.16
N LEU A 108 3.43 -6.32 -16.22
CA LEU A 108 1.99 -6.11 -16.02
C LEU A 108 1.66 -4.63 -15.74
N SER A 109 2.43 -3.96 -14.89
CA SER A 109 2.23 -2.54 -14.60
C SER A 109 2.36 -1.68 -15.86
N LYS A 110 3.30 -2.00 -16.75
CA LYS A 110 3.48 -1.33 -18.04
C LYS A 110 2.32 -1.62 -19.01
N GLU A 111 1.87 -2.88 -19.10
CA GLU A 111 0.72 -3.29 -19.90
C GLU A 111 -0.55 -2.52 -19.51
N GLN A 112 -0.71 -2.22 -18.22
CA GLN A 112 -1.83 -1.44 -17.66
C GLN A 112 -1.62 0.08 -17.70
N GLY A 113 -0.47 0.56 -18.19
CA GLY A 113 -0.15 1.99 -18.23
C GLY A 113 0.10 2.63 -16.87
N VAL A 114 0.40 1.82 -15.84
CA VAL A 114 0.69 2.30 -14.50
C VAL A 114 2.01 3.08 -14.49
N LYS A 115 1.99 4.28 -13.90
CA LYS A 115 3.14 5.20 -13.82
C LYS A 115 3.75 5.27 -12.41
N ASP A 116 2.93 5.13 -11.39
CA ASP A 116 3.35 5.19 -10.00
C ASP A 116 2.45 4.32 -9.12
N ILE A 117 3.02 3.78 -8.04
CA ILE A 117 2.27 3.00 -7.04
C ILE A 117 2.66 3.52 -5.65
N PRO A 118 2.08 4.66 -5.22
CA PRO A 118 2.25 5.10 -3.84
C PRO A 118 1.66 4.07 -2.88
N ILE A 119 2.40 3.82 -1.80
CA ILE A 119 2.00 2.92 -0.72
C ILE A 119 1.95 3.63 0.62
N SER A 120 1.15 3.10 1.52
CA SER A 120 1.13 3.48 2.94
C SER A 120 1.09 2.22 3.79
N LEU A 121 1.92 2.21 4.84
CA LEU A 121 2.08 1.08 5.74
C LEU A 121 1.80 1.50 7.18
N SER A 122 1.13 0.64 7.92
CA SER A 122 0.88 0.84 9.35
C SER A 122 0.80 -0.51 10.07
N PHE A 123 1.02 -0.52 11.37
CA PHE A 123 0.78 -1.69 12.20
C PHE A 123 0.30 -1.30 13.60
N SER A 124 -0.43 -2.22 14.22
CA SER A 124 -0.86 -2.19 15.61
C SER A 124 -0.10 -3.23 16.42
N ASN A 125 -0.60 -3.59 17.58
CA ASN A 125 -0.06 -4.70 18.38
C ASN A 125 -0.44 -6.09 17.84
N THR A 126 -1.43 -6.16 16.95
CA THR A 126 -1.99 -7.44 16.45
C THR A 126 -1.94 -7.57 14.94
N GLU A 127 -1.93 -6.46 14.20
CA GLU A 127 -2.12 -6.46 12.75
C GLU A 127 -1.18 -5.47 12.08
N ALA A 128 -0.79 -5.80 10.85
CA ALA A 128 -0.13 -4.91 9.91
C ALA A 128 -1.04 -4.64 8.71
N VAL A 129 -0.99 -3.43 8.17
CA VAL A 129 -1.81 -2.99 7.02
C VAL A 129 -0.91 -2.44 5.94
N GLY A 130 -1.15 -2.89 4.71
CA GLY A 130 -0.60 -2.33 3.49
C GLY A 130 -1.71 -1.71 2.64
N PHE A 131 -1.45 -0.54 2.11
CA PHE A 131 -2.32 0.16 1.17
C PHE A 131 -1.52 0.57 -0.06
N ALA A 132 -2.09 0.40 -1.26
CA ALA A 132 -1.47 0.74 -2.53
C ALA A 132 -2.49 1.35 -3.50
N ILE A 133 -2.03 2.27 -4.34
CA ILE A 133 -2.82 2.85 -5.44
C ILE A 133 -2.00 2.74 -6.72
N ALA A 134 -2.50 2.04 -7.73
CA ALA A 134 -1.90 2.04 -9.05
C ALA A 134 -2.40 3.26 -9.85
N LEU A 135 -1.52 4.21 -10.13
CA LEU A 135 -1.82 5.44 -10.86
C LEU A 135 -1.41 5.32 -12.32
N THR A 136 -2.33 5.59 -13.24
CA THR A 136 -2.08 5.71 -14.67
C THR A 136 -1.92 7.18 -15.08
N GLU A 137 -1.53 7.46 -16.33
CA GLU A 137 -1.49 8.84 -16.84
C GLU A 137 -2.87 9.52 -16.79
N GLU A 138 -3.92 8.77 -17.04
CA GLU A 138 -5.30 9.26 -17.05
C GLU A 138 -5.84 9.51 -15.62
N SER A 139 -5.33 8.77 -14.62
CA SER A 139 -5.70 8.94 -13.21
C SER A 139 -4.92 10.08 -12.52
N SER A 140 -3.93 10.68 -13.19
CA SER A 140 -3.24 11.83 -12.63
C SER A 140 -4.24 13.00 -12.52
N PHE A 141 -4.67 13.28 -11.29
CA PHE A 141 -5.39 14.53 -11.01
C PHE A 141 -4.58 15.68 -11.58
N PRO A 142 -5.19 16.59 -12.36
CA PRO A 142 -4.48 17.76 -12.83
C PRO A 142 -3.84 18.46 -11.64
N SER A 143 -2.52 18.45 -11.59
CA SER A 143 -1.74 19.05 -10.48
C SER A 143 -2.10 20.51 -10.23
N GLU A 144 -2.75 21.17 -11.20
CA GLU A 144 -3.27 22.53 -11.09
C GLU A 144 -4.53 22.65 -10.20
N VAL A 145 -5.36 21.60 -10.12
CA VAL A 145 -6.57 21.64 -9.28
C VAL A 145 -6.24 21.51 -7.81
N LEU A 146 -5.22 20.71 -7.47
CA LEU A 146 -4.76 20.54 -6.08
C LEU A 146 -3.94 21.74 -5.58
N ARG A 147 -3.28 22.48 -6.49
CA ARG A 147 -2.44 23.63 -6.08
C ARG A 147 -3.21 24.93 -5.91
N LYS A 148 -4.42 25.06 -6.47
CA LYS A 148 -5.12 26.36 -6.49
C LYS A 148 -6.01 26.67 -5.30
N ASN A 149 -6.42 25.67 -4.45
CA ASN A 149 -7.49 25.99 -3.50
C ASN A 149 -7.41 25.39 -2.08
N ILE A 150 -6.41 24.63 -1.71
CA ILE A 150 -6.34 24.14 -0.32
C ILE A 150 -4.86 24.13 0.09
N ASP A 151 -4.48 24.98 1.05
CA ASP A 151 -3.35 24.72 1.92
C ASP A 151 -3.82 23.66 2.94
N PRO A 152 -3.50 22.35 2.74
CA PRO A 152 -3.99 21.28 3.60
C PRO A 152 -3.56 21.48 5.06
N MET A 153 -2.44 22.21 5.26
CA MET A 153 -1.93 22.52 6.59
C MET A 153 -2.69 23.67 7.25
N ALA A 154 -3.19 24.63 6.47
CA ALA A 154 -4.00 25.72 7.03
C ALA A 154 -5.36 25.19 7.49
N GLU A 155 -6.01 24.33 6.69
CA GLU A 155 -7.30 23.74 7.07
C GLU A 155 -7.15 22.78 8.24
N LEU A 156 -6.12 21.93 8.24
CA LEU A 156 -5.82 21.04 9.35
C LEU A 156 -5.54 21.82 10.66
N LYS A 157 -4.76 22.91 10.61
CA LYS A 157 -4.50 23.78 11.75
C LYS A 157 -5.79 24.43 12.28
N LYS A 158 -6.71 24.80 11.38
CA LYS A 158 -8.01 25.37 11.76
C LYS A 158 -8.85 24.34 12.51
N GLN A 159 -8.96 23.11 11.96
CA GLN A 159 -9.69 22.02 12.60
C GLN A 159 -9.10 21.63 13.97
N PHE A 160 -7.77 21.58 14.09
CA PHE A 160 -7.10 21.34 15.37
C PHE A 160 -7.39 22.44 16.40
N LYS A 161 -7.41 23.70 15.95
CA LYS A 161 -7.71 24.85 16.84
C LYS A 161 -9.15 24.83 17.32
N GLU A 162 -10.09 24.45 16.45
CA GLU A 162 -11.50 24.30 16.81
C GLU A 162 -11.73 23.12 17.77
N ALA A 163 -11.11 21.96 17.50
CA ALA A 163 -11.19 20.80 18.38
C ALA A 163 -10.60 21.09 19.78
N LYS A 164 -9.46 21.79 19.84
CA LYS A 164 -8.85 22.20 21.10
C LYS A 164 -9.75 23.13 21.90
N LYS A 165 -10.41 24.10 21.24
CA LYS A 165 -11.36 25.01 21.88
C LYS A 165 -12.53 24.26 22.53
N ILE A 166 -13.08 23.25 21.85
CA ILE A 166 -14.16 22.39 22.38
C ILE A 166 -13.70 21.61 23.61
N LEU A 167 -12.48 21.11 23.62
CA LEU A 167 -11.90 20.37 24.76
C LEU A 167 -11.65 21.30 25.96
N ASP A 168 -11.20 22.53 25.72
CA ASP A 168 -10.93 23.51 26.78
C ASP A 168 -12.24 24.09 27.40
N GLU A 169 -13.37 24.07 26.67
CA GLU A 169 -14.70 24.52 27.15
C GLU A 169 -15.45 23.43 27.96
N GLN A 170 -14.96 22.18 27.98
CA GLN A 170 -15.54 21.05 28.74
C GLN A 170 -14.85 20.76 30.07
N ASN A 171 -13.80 21.49 30.42
CA ASN A 171 -13.10 21.44 31.70
C ASN A 171 -13.34 22.73 32.50
#